data_477d0e64bc23e8a06d95fe292eb2701d
#
_entry.id   477d0e64bc23e8a06d95fe292eb2701d
#
_cell.length_a   1.000
_cell.length_b   1.000
_cell.length_c   1.000
_cell.angle_alpha   90.00
_cell.angle_beta   90.00
_cell.angle_gamma   90.00
#
_symmetry.space_group_name_H-M   'P 1'
#
loop_
_entity.id
_entity.type
_entity.pdbx_description
1 polymer ?
#
loop_
_entity_poly.entity_id
_entity_poly.type
_entity_poly.pdbx_seq_one_letter_code
_entity_poly.pdbx_strand_id
1 'polypeptide(L)'
;MQQADMTAKIASGKGFIAALDQSGGSTPKALLGYGIEESAYSGDDEMFGLIHQMRSRIITSPAFTGEKVLGAILFEKTMDGTVDGKPTPAALIERGVVPFIKIDKGLEAEANGVQMMKPMPDLDALLSRAKGLGVFGTKERSVINLANREGIAAIVKQQFEVAQQVRAGGLMPIIEPEVNIKSPERAQADQILLEEILKALDALPEGEQVMLKLSLPEKSGLFDPLVDHPKVLRVVALSGGFKRPEACVELAKNRGVIASFSRALLEDLRHQMSDEEFNASLASAIDEIYEASVDKVPA
;
A
#
# COMPACT_ATOMS: atom_id res chain seq x y z
N MET A 1 1.53 6.18 -19.70
CA MET A 1 0.90 4.83 -19.76
C MET A 1 -0.61 4.99 -19.85
N GLN A 2 -1.28 4.19 -20.68
CA GLN A 2 -2.74 4.11 -20.70
C GLN A 2 -3.25 3.17 -19.58
N GLN A 3 -4.53 3.23 -19.27
CA GLN A 3 -5.15 2.39 -18.21
C GLN A 3 -4.89 0.90 -18.42
N ALA A 4 -5.02 0.42 -19.66
CA ALA A 4 -4.77 -0.99 -20.01
C ALA A 4 -3.32 -1.42 -19.76
N ASP A 5 -2.34 -0.53 -20.06
CA ASP A 5 -0.92 -0.79 -19.81
C ASP A 5 -0.62 -0.86 -18.31
N MET A 6 -1.25 0.03 -17.52
CA MET A 6 -1.13 0.02 -16.06
C MET A 6 -1.71 -1.27 -15.47
N THR A 7 -2.88 -1.69 -15.95
CA THR A 7 -3.51 -2.96 -15.54
C THR A 7 -2.59 -4.15 -15.82
N ALA A 8 -2.08 -4.27 -17.04
CA ALA A 8 -1.18 -5.35 -17.44
C ALA A 8 0.11 -5.35 -16.59
N LYS A 9 0.68 -4.16 -16.36
CA LYS A 9 1.88 -4.00 -15.53
C LYS A 9 1.65 -4.45 -14.08
N ILE A 10 0.55 -4.06 -13.47
CA ILE A 10 0.22 -4.45 -12.09
C ILE A 10 -0.11 -5.95 -12.02
N ALA A 11 -0.87 -6.49 -12.97
CA ALA A 11 -1.29 -7.88 -12.97
C ALA A 11 -0.11 -8.87 -13.04
N SER A 12 0.87 -8.60 -13.91
CA SER A 12 1.91 -9.58 -14.25
C SER A 12 3.34 -9.06 -14.17
N GLY A 13 3.54 -7.79 -13.89
CA GLY A 13 4.87 -7.19 -13.79
C GLY A 13 5.70 -7.83 -12.67
N LYS A 14 7.01 -7.88 -12.88
CA LYS A 14 7.99 -8.26 -11.87
C LYS A 14 8.40 -7.01 -11.07
N GLY A 15 8.22 -7.04 -9.76
CA GLY A 15 8.52 -5.90 -8.90
C GLY A 15 7.58 -5.80 -7.72
N PHE A 16 7.47 -4.60 -7.14
CA PHE A 16 6.66 -4.33 -5.96
C PHE A 16 5.97 -2.97 -6.03
N ILE A 17 5.08 -2.67 -5.07
CA ILE A 17 4.40 -1.38 -4.95
C ILE A 17 4.96 -0.63 -3.74
N ALA A 18 5.55 0.54 -3.95
CA ALA A 18 6.03 1.40 -2.87
C ALA A 18 4.85 2.05 -2.14
N ALA A 19 4.83 2.03 -0.81
CA ALA A 19 3.82 2.72 -0.02
C ALA A 19 4.40 4.03 0.55
N LEU A 20 4.07 5.14 -0.11
CA LEU A 20 4.48 6.50 0.23
C LEU A 20 3.30 7.32 0.78
N ASP A 21 2.36 6.64 1.47
CA ASP A 21 1.07 7.18 1.89
C ASP A 21 0.96 7.44 3.39
N GLN A 22 2.08 7.57 4.11
CA GLN A 22 2.07 7.95 5.53
C GLN A 22 1.27 9.25 5.70
N SER A 23 0.32 9.22 6.65
CA SER A 23 -0.60 10.33 6.89
C SER A 23 -1.02 10.39 8.35
N GLY A 24 -1.56 11.52 8.80
CA GLY A 24 -1.97 11.71 10.18
C GLY A 24 -0.86 11.35 11.16
N GLY A 25 -1.15 10.57 12.18
CA GLY A 25 -0.19 10.17 13.23
C GLY A 25 1.00 9.32 12.77
N SER A 26 1.02 8.83 11.54
CA SER A 26 2.19 8.12 10.98
C SER A 26 3.20 9.06 10.31
N THR A 27 2.82 10.30 9.99
CA THR A 27 3.72 11.29 9.35
C THR A 27 4.85 11.71 10.29
N PRO A 28 4.61 12.14 11.56
CA PRO A 28 5.69 12.47 12.49
C PRO A 28 6.66 11.31 12.69
N LYS A 29 6.14 10.07 12.81
CA LYS A 29 6.98 8.87 12.96
C LYS A 29 7.86 8.61 11.74
N ALA A 30 7.34 8.86 10.54
CA ALA A 30 8.10 8.71 9.31
C ALA A 30 9.21 9.78 9.21
N LEU A 31 8.91 11.03 9.54
CA LEU A 31 9.89 12.11 9.58
C LEU A 31 10.99 11.85 10.63
N LEU A 32 10.61 11.42 11.84
CA LEU A 32 11.57 11.06 12.88
C LEU A 32 12.49 9.92 12.42
N GLY A 33 11.94 8.87 11.79
CA GLY A 33 12.73 7.80 11.19
C GLY A 33 13.66 8.28 10.08
N TYR A 34 13.27 9.32 9.37
CA TYR A 34 14.07 9.97 8.34
C TYR A 34 15.13 10.93 8.91
N GLY A 35 15.12 11.15 10.25
CA GLY A 35 16.08 12.03 10.94
C GLY A 35 15.64 13.48 11.03
N ILE A 36 14.34 13.75 10.94
CA ILE A 36 13.73 15.06 11.14
C ILE A 36 12.91 15.01 12.43
N GLU A 37 13.41 15.70 13.46
CA GLU A 37 12.77 15.78 14.78
C GLU A 37 11.48 16.63 14.73
N GLU A 38 10.54 16.40 15.66
CA GLU A 38 9.29 17.17 15.74
C GLU A 38 9.54 18.67 16.00
N SER A 39 10.67 19.03 16.60
CA SER A 39 11.10 20.43 16.80
C SER A 39 11.50 21.16 15.51
N ALA A 40 11.68 20.44 14.41
CA ALA A 40 12.10 21.00 13.13
C ALA A 40 10.95 21.60 12.30
N TYR A 41 9.70 21.44 12.75
CA TYR A 41 8.53 21.99 12.06
C TYR A 41 7.45 22.46 13.04
N SER A 42 6.61 23.38 12.60
CA SER A 42 5.49 23.93 13.37
C SER A 42 4.19 23.75 12.58
N GLY A 43 3.32 22.90 13.09
CA GLY A 43 2.00 22.63 12.49
C GLY A 43 2.03 21.71 11.26
N ASP A 44 0.84 21.43 10.76
CA ASP A 44 0.61 20.43 9.73
C ASP A 44 1.20 20.82 8.37
N ASP A 45 1.17 22.09 8.00
CA ASP A 45 1.62 22.50 6.65
C ASP A 45 3.13 22.33 6.48
N GLU A 46 3.93 22.71 7.50
CA GLU A 46 5.38 22.48 7.48
C GLU A 46 5.70 20.98 7.53
N MET A 47 5.01 20.23 8.38
CA MET A 47 5.16 18.78 8.47
C MET A 47 4.87 18.10 7.11
N PHE A 48 3.78 18.47 6.46
CA PHE A 48 3.44 17.92 5.15
C PHE A 48 4.38 18.41 4.04
N GLY A 49 4.94 19.61 4.16
CA GLY A 49 6.01 20.08 3.26
C GLY A 49 7.24 19.20 3.35
N LEU A 50 7.71 18.88 4.56
CA LEU A 50 8.89 18.03 4.80
C LEU A 50 8.68 16.59 4.31
N ILE A 51 7.50 16.00 4.59
CA ILE A 51 7.22 14.64 4.10
C ILE A 51 7.09 14.60 2.57
N HIS A 52 6.59 15.67 1.95
CA HIS A 52 6.55 15.80 0.49
C HIS A 52 7.96 15.93 -0.11
N GLN A 53 8.86 16.68 0.52
CA GLN A 53 10.28 16.75 0.12
C GLN A 53 10.96 15.38 0.19
N MET A 54 10.75 14.63 1.28
CA MET A 54 11.26 13.25 1.41
C MET A 54 10.74 12.36 0.26
N ARG A 55 9.43 12.40 -0.03
CA ARG A 55 8.83 11.62 -1.10
C ARG A 55 9.32 12.05 -2.48
N SER A 56 9.49 13.34 -2.71
CA SER A 56 10.06 13.87 -3.93
C SER A 56 11.47 13.33 -4.17
N ARG A 57 12.32 13.34 -3.13
CA ARG A 57 13.68 12.79 -3.20
C ARG A 57 13.68 11.29 -3.52
N ILE A 58 12.73 10.52 -2.99
CA ILE A 58 12.53 9.11 -3.34
C ILE A 58 12.13 8.95 -4.80
N ILE A 59 11.09 9.68 -5.23
CA ILE A 59 10.53 9.58 -6.58
C ILE A 59 11.56 9.98 -7.64
N THR A 60 12.39 10.98 -7.36
CA THR A 60 13.42 11.48 -8.31
C THR A 60 14.69 10.63 -8.34
N SER A 61 14.90 9.75 -7.37
CA SER A 61 16.05 8.86 -7.34
C SER A 61 16.17 8.02 -8.62
N PRO A 62 17.38 7.87 -9.19
CA PRO A 62 17.61 7.03 -10.36
C PRO A 62 17.15 5.57 -10.18
N ALA A 63 17.20 5.05 -8.94
CA ALA A 63 16.76 3.68 -8.63
C ALA A 63 15.24 3.52 -8.61
N PHE A 64 14.48 4.60 -8.44
CA PHE A 64 13.01 4.55 -8.34
C PHE A 64 12.35 4.60 -9.72
N THR A 65 12.38 3.48 -10.43
CA THR A 65 11.83 3.35 -11.79
C THR A 65 10.90 2.16 -11.90
N GLY A 66 10.06 2.18 -12.94
CA GLY A 66 9.12 1.09 -13.23
C GLY A 66 9.75 -0.24 -13.64
N GLU A 67 11.07 -0.37 -13.63
CA GLU A 67 11.77 -1.64 -13.82
C GLU A 67 11.62 -2.56 -12.60
N LYS A 68 11.64 -1.99 -11.39
CA LYS A 68 11.51 -2.73 -10.12
C LYS A 68 10.33 -2.26 -9.28
N VAL A 69 9.96 -0.97 -9.38
CA VAL A 69 8.82 -0.37 -8.67
C VAL A 69 7.64 -0.28 -9.61
N LEU A 70 6.70 -1.24 -9.53
CA LEU A 70 5.53 -1.28 -10.40
C LEU A 70 4.56 -0.13 -10.17
N GLY A 71 4.40 0.26 -8.91
CA GLY A 71 3.48 1.32 -8.51
C GLY A 71 3.90 2.01 -7.23
N ALA A 72 3.27 3.14 -6.94
CA ALA A 72 3.45 3.90 -5.71
C ALA A 72 2.10 4.37 -5.17
N ILE A 73 1.86 4.12 -3.87
CA ILE A 73 0.67 4.61 -3.17
C ILE A 73 1.00 5.97 -2.56
N LEU A 74 0.24 6.99 -2.92
CA LEU A 74 0.44 8.37 -2.49
C LEU A 74 -0.56 8.75 -1.38
N PHE A 75 -0.21 9.71 -0.57
CA PHE A 75 -1.15 10.47 0.25
C PHE A 75 -1.73 11.63 -0.57
N GLU A 76 -2.94 12.09 -0.23
CA GLU A 76 -3.69 13.10 -0.98
C GLU A 76 -2.88 14.39 -1.24
N LYS A 77 -2.28 15.00 -0.20
CA LYS A 77 -1.44 16.19 -0.36
C LYS A 77 -0.21 15.96 -1.25
N THR A 78 0.31 14.74 -1.30
CA THR A 78 1.42 14.38 -2.21
C THR A 78 0.93 14.23 -3.65
N MET A 79 -0.24 13.62 -3.84
CA MET A 79 -0.87 13.52 -5.16
C MET A 79 -1.14 14.90 -5.77
N ASP A 80 -1.65 15.82 -4.95
CA ASP A 80 -1.98 17.20 -5.37
C ASP A 80 -0.72 18.09 -5.52
N GLY A 81 0.43 17.64 -5.03
CA GLY A 81 1.70 18.34 -5.14
C GLY A 81 2.43 18.12 -6.47
N THR A 82 3.65 18.65 -6.53
CA THR A 82 4.51 18.51 -7.72
C THR A 82 5.87 17.92 -7.37
N VAL A 83 6.43 17.17 -8.31
CA VAL A 83 7.80 16.63 -8.26
C VAL A 83 8.50 17.06 -9.55
N ASP A 84 9.64 17.72 -9.43
CA ASP A 84 10.38 18.31 -10.55
C ASP A 84 9.50 19.20 -11.48
N GLY A 85 8.62 20.01 -10.87
CA GLY A 85 7.73 20.92 -11.57
C GLY A 85 6.55 20.26 -12.29
N LYS A 86 6.35 18.95 -12.15
CA LYS A 86 5.24 18.17 -12.73
C LYS A 86 4.27 17.69 -11.65
N PRO A 87 2.97 17.54 -11.94
CA PRO A 87 2.06 16.84 -11.04
C PRO A 87 2.66 15.50 -10.61
N THR A 88 2.60 15.18 -9.32
CA THR A 88 3.25 13.96 -8.77
C THR A 88 2.84 12.67 -9.50
N PRO A 89 1.55 12.42 -9.84
CA PRO A 89 1.19 11.25 -10.62
C PRO A 89 1.83 11.22 -12.02
N ALA A 90 1.94 12.37 -12.68
CA ALA A 90 2.59 12.45 -14.00
C ALA A 90 4.09 12.12 -13.91
N ALA A 91 4.79 12.64 -12.89
CA ALA A 91 6.20 12.34 -12.63
C ALA A 91 6.42 10.83 -12.41
N LEU A 92 5.53 10.14 -11.70
CA LEU A 92 5.57 8.68 -11.53
C LEU A 92 5.36 7.95 -12.86
N ILE A 93 4.33 8.34 -13.64
CA ILE A 93 4.00 7.72 -14.93
C ILE A 93 5.17 7.81 -15.91
N GLU A 94 5.86 8.94 -15.97
CA GLU A 94 7.05 9.12 -16.83
C GLU A 94 8.19 8.19 -16.45
N ARG A 95 8.30 7.85 -15.17
CA ARG A 95 9.28 6.88 -14.66
C ARG A 95 8.80 5.43 -14.79
N GLY A 96 7.65 5.20 -15.39
CA GLY A 96 7.05 3.88 -15.55
C GLY A 96 6.41 3.33 -14.28
N VAL A 97 6.16 4.15 -13.26
CA VAL A 97 5.55 3.77 -11.98
C VAL A 97 4.06 4.10 -11.98
N VAL A 98 3.22 3.13 -11.64
CA VAL A 98 1.75 3.28 -11.61
C VAL A 98 1.31 4.00 -10.34
N PRO A 99 0.62 5.16 -10.42
CA PRO A 99 0.20 5.89 -9.22
C PRO A 99 -1.11 5.36 -8.64
N PHE A 100 -1.13 5.20 -7.31
CA PHE A 100 -2.31 4.93 -6.49
C PHE A 100 -2.49 6.02 -5.45
N ILE A 101 -3.70 6.15 -4.91
CA ILE A 101 -4.04 7.12 -3.85
C ILE A 101 -4.63 6.44 -2.62
N LYS A 102 -4.15 6.79 -1.43
CA LYS A 102 -4.79 6.43 -0.17
C LYS A 102 -6.05 7.27 0.03
N ILE A 103 -7.18 6.62 0.23
CA ILE A 103 -8.50 7.28 0.35
C ILE A 103 -9.08 7.28 1.77
N ASP A 104 -8.71 6.33 2.64
CA ASP A 104 -9.24 6.30 4.00
C ASP A 104 -8.87 7.55 4.82
N LYS A 105 -9.74 7.96 5.71
CA LYS A 105 -9.58 9.13 6.60
C LYS A 105 -9.18 8.73 8.03
N GLY A 106 -8.60 7.55 8.20
CA GLY A 106 -8.22 6.97 9.47
C GLY A 106 -9.24 5.97 10.00
N LEU A 107 -9.04 5.53 11.24
CA LEU A 107 -9.77 4.43 11.85
C LEU A 107 -10.73 4.94 12.93
N GLU A 108 -11.88 4.26 13.07
CA GLU A 108 -12.77 4.37 14.21
C GLU A 108 -12.13 3.75 15.46
N ALA A 109 -12.77 3.95 16.61
CA ALA A 109 -12.42 3.25 17.83
C ALA A 109 -12.57 1.74 17.65
N GLU A 110 -11.75 0.98 18.39
CA GLU A 110 -11.83 -0.48 18.35
C GLU A 110 -13.18 -0.98 18.91
N ALA A 111 -13.81 -1.85 18.15
CA ALA A 111 -15.01 -2.58 18.55
C ALA A 111 -14.96 -4.00 17.94
N ASN A 112 -15.41 -5.00 18.69
CA ASN A 112 -15.38 -6.40 18.23
C ASN A 112 -14.01 -6.89 17.72
N GLY A 113 -12.92 -6.41 18.36
CA GLY A 113 -11.57 -6.78 18.00
C GLY A 113 -11.06 -6.20 16.67
N VAL A 114 -11.75 -5.21 16.11
CA VAL A 114 -11.40 -4.58 14.83
C VAL A 114 -11.55 -3.05 14.89
N GLN A 115 -10.90 -2.36 13.96
CA GLN A 115 -11.07 -0.94 13.73
C GLN A 115 -11.53 -0.71 12.28
N MET A 116 -12.77 -0.25 12.15
CA MET A 116 -13.36 0.13 10.87
C MET A 116 -12.77 1.42 10.33
N MET A 117 -12.93 1.69 9.05
CA MET A 117 -12.60 3.00 8.47
C MET A 117 -13.64 4.06 8.91
N LYS A 118 -13.14 5.27 9.13
CA LYS A 118 -14.00 6.44 9.29
C LYS A 118 -14.76 6.74 8.00
N PRO A 119 -15.96 7.40 8.08
CA PRO A 119 -16.70 7.83 6.91
C PRO A 119 -15.87 8.71 5.97
N MET A 120 -16.11 8.57 4.67
CA MET A 120 -15.44 9.31 3.60
C MET A 120 -16.48 10.07 2.77
N PRO A 121 -17.07 11.18 3.29
CA PRO A 121 -18.18 11.86 2.63
C PRO A 121 -17.80 12.47 1.28
N ASP A 122 -16.52 12.83 1.08
CA ASP A 122 -16.04 13.48 -0.14
C ASP A 122 -15.35 12.48 -1.11
N LEU A 123 -15.61 11.17 -0.95
CA LEU A 123 -14.91 10.14 -1.73
C LEU A 123 -15.09 10.32 -3.23
N ASP A 124 -16.29 10.57 -3.72
CA ASP A 124 -16.55 10.74 -5.17
C ASP A 124 -15.76 11.91 -5.78
N ALA A 125 -15.67 13.03 -5.04
CA ALA A 125 -14.88 14.19 -5.46
C ALA A 125 -13.38 13.85 -5.53
N LEU A 126 -12.87 13.11 -4.54
CA LEU A 126 -11.48 12.64 -4.51
C LEU A 126 -11.21 11.67 -5.68
N LEU A 127 -12.10 10.71 -5.94
CA LEU A 127 -11.95 9.75 -7.04
C LEU A 127 -11.93 10.45 -8.40
N SER A 128 -12.83 11.43 -8.61
CA SER A 128 -12.87 12.22 -9.84
C SER A 128 -11.57 13.01 -10.06
N ARG A 129 -11.06 13.67 -9.01
CA ARG A 129 -9.80 14.42 -9.06
C ARG A 129 -8.61 13.49 -9.33
N ALA A 130 -8.51 12.38 -8.61
CA ALA A 130 -7.44 11.40 -8.78
C ALA A 130 -7.40 10.85 -10.21
N LYS A 131 -8.57 10.49 -10.76
CA LYS A 131 -8.70 10.03 -12.14
C LYS A 131 -8.24 11.09 -13.13
N GLY A 132 -8.62 12.35 -12.91
CA GLY A 132 -8.20 13.50 -13.75
C GLY A 132 -6.69 13.73 -13.75
N LEU A 133 -6.00 13.35 -12.67
CA LEU A 133 -4.54 13.40 -12.54
C LEU A 133 -3.83 12.14 -13.07
N GLY A 134 -4.56 11.16 -13.62
CA GLY A 134 -3.99 9.93 -14.17
C GLY A 134 -3.68 8.85 -13.13
N VAL A 135 -4.23 8.94 -11.92
CA VAL A 135 -4.13 7.88 -10.89
C VAL A 135 -4.86 6.63 -11.37
N PHE A 136 -4.25 5.47 -11.18
CA PHE A 136 -4.77 4.18 -11.60
C PHE A 136 -5.76 3.57 -10.61
N GLY A 137 -5.47 3.70 -9.33
CA GLY A 137 -6.27 3.04 -8.31
C GLY A 137 -6.16 3.68 -6.93
N THR A 138 -6.85 3.08 -5.99
CA THR A 138 -6.94 3.55 -4.59
C THR A 138 -6.39 2.53 -3.62
N LYS A 139 -6.21 2.94 -2.36
CA LYS A 139 -5.94 2.07 -1.24
C LYS A 139 -6.67 2.58 0.01
N GLU A 140 -7.38 1.70 0.69
CA GLU A 140 -8.05 1.94 1.98
C GLU A 140 -7.65 0.90 3.02
N ARG A 141 -7.59 1.30 4.32
CA ARG A 141 -7.07 0.47 5.40
C ARG A 141 -8.02 0.38 6.58
N SER A 142 -8.26 -0.85 7.03
CA SER A 142 -8.85 -1.20 8.33
C SER A 142 -7.89 -2.07 9.12
N VAL A 143 -8.13 -2.29 10.42
CA VAL A 143 -7.25 -3.09 11.29
C VAL A 143 -8.04 -4.17 12.01
N ILE A 144 -7.48 -5.38 12.05
CA ILE A 144 -7.96 -6.55 12.75
C ILE A 144 -6.99 -6.85 13.88
N ASN A 145 -7.44 -6.73 15.14
CA ASN A 145 -6.63 -6.98 16.32
C ASN A 145 -6.90 -8.35 16.96
N LEU A 146 -8.12 -8.88 16.82
CA LEU A 146 -8.52 -10.18 17.36
C LEU A 146 -9.29 -11.01 16.34
N ALA A 147 -9.35 -12.32 16.55
CA ALA A 147 -10.04 -13.28 15.67
C ALA A 147 -11.57 -13.28 15.87
N ASN A 148 -12.18 -12.10 15.90
CA ASN A 148 -13.63 -11.96 16.01
C ASN A 148 -14.28 -12.02 14.63
N ARG A 149 -15.02 -13.08 14.33
CA ARG A 149 -15.62 -13.31 13.02
C ARG A 149 -16.59 -12.19 12.60
N GLU A 150 -17.42 -11.68 13.53
CA GLU A 150 -18.38 -10.60 13.21
C GLU A 150 -17.63 -9.30 12.86
N GLY A 151 -16.59 -8.97 13.62
CA GLY A 151 -15.76 -7.80 13.36
C GLY A 151 -15.02 -7.91 12.01
N ILE A 152 -14.42 -9.07 11.73
CA ILE A 152 -13.70 -9.31 10.45
C ILE A 152 -14.68 -9.26 9.27
N ALA A 153 -15.85 -9.89 9.38
CA ALA A 153 -16.89 -9.82 8.35
C ALA A 153 -17.39 -8.39 8.11
N ALA A 154 -17.52 -7.58 9.16
CA ALA A 154 -17.89 -6.17 9.04
C ALA A 154 -16.82 -5.36 8.30
N ILE A 155 -15.54 -5.57 8.60
CA ILE A 155 -14.40 -4.96 7.87
C ILE A 155 -14.43 -5.33 6.38
N VAL A 156 -14.54 -6.61 6.07
CA VAL A 156 -14.57 -7.08 4.67
C VAL A 156 -15.74 -6.47 3.93
N LYS A 157 -16.94 -6.48 4.54
CA LYS A 157 -18.14 -5.85 3.97
C LYS A 157 -17.91 -4.36 3.66
N GLN A 158 -17.43 -3.57 4.65
CA GLN A 158 -17.19 -2.13 4.47
C GLN A 158 -16.20 -1.88 3.34
N GLN A 159 -15.09 -2.60 3.29
CA GLN A 159 -14.06 -2.39 2.28
C GLN A 159 -14.53 -2.79 0.88
N PHE A 160 -15.32 -3.86 0.74
CA PHE A 160 -15.89 -4.22 -0.56
C PHE A 160 -16.97 -3.24 -1.03
N GLU A 161 -17.78 -2.66 -0.12
CA GLU A 161 -18.72 -1.58 -0.46
C GLU A 161 -17.98 -0.33 -0.96
N VAL A 162 -16.89 0.07 -0.32
CA VAL A 162 -16.02 1.16 -0.78
C VAL A 162 -15.36 0.81 -2.12
N ALA A 163 -14.90 -0.42 -2.29
CA ALA A 163 -14.32 -0.88 -3.55
C ALA A 163 -15.31 -0.79 -4.72
N GLN A 164 -16.60 -1.06 -4.51
CA GLN A 164 -17.62 -0.86 -5.53
C GLN A 164 -17.75 0.62 -5.95
N GLN A 165 -17.73 1.54 -4.97
CA GLN A 165 -17.76 2.98 -5.25
C GLN A 165 -16.50 3.44 -6.00
N VAL A 166 -15.32 2.94 -5.63
CA VAL A 166 -14.04 3.20 -6.33
C VAL A 166 -14.11 2.71 -7.78
N ARG A 167 -14.64 1.53 -8.01
CA ARG A 167 -14.80 0.95 -9.36
C ARG A 167 -15.79 1.76 -10.20
N ALA A 168 -16.90 2.18 -9.61
CA ALA A 168 -17.86 3.08 -10.27
C ALA A 168 -17.19 4.40 -10.71
N GLY A 169 -16.23 4.91 -9.92
CA GLY A 169 -15.35 6.02 -10.28
C GLY A 169 -14.34 5.70 -11.39
N GLY A 170 -14.21 4.43 -11.78
CA GLY A 170 -13.29 3.97 -12.83
C GLY A 170 -11.86 3.80 -12.38
N LEU A 171 -11.62 3.54 -11.09
CA LEU A 171 -10.31 3.27 -10.49
C LEU A 171 -10.24 1.84 -9.97
N MET A 172 -9.03 1.30 -9.80
CA MET A 172 -8.76 -0.03 -9.25
C MET A 172 -8.61 0.04 -7.73
N PRO A 173 -9.48 -0.61 -6.92
CA PRO A 173 -9.34 -0.60 -5.48
C PRO A 173 -8.25 -1.57 -4.99
N ILE A 174 -7.45 -1.14 -4.01
CA ILE A 174 -6.63 -2.01 -3.15
C ILE A 174 -7.29 -2.06 -1.78
N ILE A 175 -7.85 -3.20 -1.43
CA ILE A 175 -8.51 -3.50 -0.16
C ILE A 175 -7.43 -3.91 0.86
N GLU A 176 -7.27 -3.17 1.98
CA GLU A 176 -6.23 -3.42 2.99
C GLU A 176 -6.84 -3.71 4.38
N PRO A 177 -7.39 -4.91 4.62
CA PRO A 177 -7.78 -5.38 5.95
C PRO A 177 -6.53 -5.90 6.70
N GLU A 178 -5.78 -5.01 7.34
CA GLU A 178 -4.53 -5.34 8.02
C GLU A 178 -4.78 -6.16 9.27
N VAL A 179 -4.27 -7.39 9.34
CA VAL A 179 -4.19 -8.16 10.58
C VAL A 179 -2.96 -7.70 11.36
N ASN A 180 -3.16 -7.31 12.61
CA ASN A 180 -2.07 -6.91 13.50
C ASN A 180 -1.13 -8.09 13.74
N ILE A 181 0.12 -7.99 13.30
CA ILE A 181 1.11 -9.07 13.43
C ILE A 181 1.44 -9.44 14.88
N LYS A 182 1.08 -8.58 15.84
CA LYS A 182 1.24 -8.81 17.27
C LYS A 182 -0.02 -9.36 17.93
N SER A 183 -1.06 -9.63 17.16
CA SER A 183 -2.28 -10.24 17.69
C SER A 183 -1.97 -11.62 18.31
N PRO A 184 -2.46 -11.91 19.52
CA PRO A 184 -2.32 -13.24 20.12
C PRO A 184 -3.14 -14.30 19.37
N GLU A 185 -4.08 -13.88 18.53
CA GLU A 185 -4.98 -14.75 17.76
C GLU A 185 -4.72 -14.64 16.24
N ARG A 186 -3.50 -14.26 15.85
CA ARG A 186 -3.14 -13.91 14.48
C ARG A 186 -3.47 -15.02 13.47
N ALA A 187 -3.03 -16.25 13.72
CA ALA A 187 -3.29 -17.36 12.79
C ALA A 187 -4.79 -17.60 12.56
N GLN A 188 -5.60 -17.46 13.60
CA GLN A 188 -7.05 -17.61 13.52
C GLN A 188 -7.68 -16.41 12.80
N ALA A 189 -7.21 -15.20 13.05
CA ALA A 189 -7.66 -13.99 12.35
C ALA A 189 -7.35 -14.05 10.85
N ASP A 190 -6.14 -14.49 10.47
CA ASP A 190 -5.73 -14.69 9.08
C ASP A 190 -6.65 -15.71 8.38
N GLN A 191 -6.99 -16.80 9.03
CA GLN A 191 -7.88 -17.84 8.49
C GLN A 191 -9.32 -17.32 8.29
N ILE A 192 -9.88 -16.61 9.27
CA ILE A 192 -11.21 -16.03 9.18
C ILE A 192 -11.24 -14.97 8.06
N LEU A 193 -10.20 -14.14 7.98
CA LEU A 193 -10.09 -13.11 6.94
C LEU A 193 -10.08 -13.72 5.54
N LEU A 194 -9.31 -14.80 5.33
CA LEU A 194 -9.31 -15.54 4.06
C LEU A 194 -10.72 -15.99 3.67
N GLU A 195 -11.45 -16.61 4.62
CA GLU A 195 -12.81 -17.11 4.38
C GLU A 195 -13.78 -15.99 4.02
N GLU A 196 -13.75 -14.88 4.75
CA GLU A 196 -14.65 -13.74 4.49
C GLU A 196 -14.31 -13.02 3.17
N ILE A 197 -13.02 -12.89 2.81
CA ILE A 197 -12.61 -12.32 1.52
C ILE A 197 -13.08 -13.23 0.37
N LEU A 198 -12.90 -14.54 0.45
CA LEU A 198 -13.37 -15.46 -0.60
C LEU A 198 -14.87 -15.35 -0.84
N LYS A 199 -15.68 -15.30 0.24
CA LYS A 199 -17.14 -15.08 0.12
C LYS A 199 -17.46 -13.74 -0.58
N ALA A 200 -16.75 -12.68 -0.24
CA ALA A 200 -16.97 -11.36 -0.84
C ALA A 200 -16.55 -11.32 -2.32
N LEU A 201 -15.45 -12.00 -2.67
CA LEU A 201 -15.00 -12.15 -4.06
C LEU A 201 -16.01 -12.95 -4.90
N ASP A 202 -16.54 -14.04 -4.36
CA ASP A 202 -17.57 -14.83 -5.03
C ASP A 202 -18.83 -14.00 -5.36
N ALA A 203 -19.17 -13.06 -4.46
CA ALA A 203 -20.31 -12.17 -4.62
C ALA A 203 -20.08 -10.99 -5.58
N LEU A 204 -18.84 -10.69 -5.98
CA LEU A 204 -18.57 -9.64 -6.96
C LEU A 204 -19.16 -10.02 -8.33
N PRO A 205 -19.63 -9.03 -9.11
CA PRO A 205 -20.06 -9.26 -10.49
C PRO A 205 -18.97 -9.90 -11.36
N GLU A 206 -19.37 -10.64 -12.38
CA GLU A 206 -18.44 -11.22 -13.34
C GLU A 206 -17.67 -10.12 -14.09
N GLY A 207 -16.37 -10.34 -14.31
CA GLY A 207 -15.47 -9.39 -14.97
C GLY A 207 -14.99 -8.25 -14.06
N GLU A 208 -15.46 -8.19 -12.81
CA GLU A 208 -14.93 -7.24 -11.83
C GLU A 208 -13.72 -7.78 -11.08
N GLN A 209 -12.75 -6.92 -10.85
CA GLN A 209 -11.54 -7.27 -10.11
C GLN A 209 -11.22 -6.24 -9.03
N VAL A 210 -10.52 -6.71 -8.00
CA VAL A 210 -9.92 -5.89 -6.92
C VAL A 210 -8.46 -6.30 -6.74
N MET A 211 -7.69 -5.45 -6.07
CA MET A 211 -6.39 -5.82 -5.51
C MET A 211 -6.54 -5.99 -4.01
N LEU A 212 -5.71 -6.85 -3.44
CA LEU A 212 -5.68 -7.10 -2.00
C LEU A 212 -4.32 -6.73 -1.45
N LYS A 213 -4.30 -5.99 -0.33
CA LYS A 213 -3.10 -5.71 0.44
C LYS A 213 -3.26 -6.29 1.84
N LEU A 214 -2.51 -7.34 2.13
CA LEU A 214 -2.67 -8.15 3.32
C LEU A 214 -1.42 -8.13 4.19
N SER A 215 -1.57 -8.39 5.47
CA SER A 215 -0.42 -8.70 6.33
C SER A 215 0.24 -9.98 5.82
N LEU A 216 1.58 -10.06 5.92
CA LEU A 216 2.26 -11.33 5.70
C LEU A 216 1.63 -12.37 6.66
N PRO A 217 1.08 -13.49 6.17
CA PRO A 217 0.34 -14.42 7.02
C PRO A 217 1.28 -15.17 7.98
N GLU A 218 0.76 -15.60 9.12
CA GLU A 218 1.53 -16.44 10.05
C GLU A 218 1.91 -17.77 9.41
N LYS A 219 1.00 -18.37 8.63
CA LYS A 219 1.25 -19.57 7.84
C LYS A 219 1.52 -19.20 6.40
N SER A 220 2.73 -19.45 5.92
CA SER A 220 3.10 -19.24 4.52
C SER A 220 2.17 -19.99 3.57
N GLY A 221 1.84 -19.39 2.43
CA GLY A 221 0.94 -19.96 1.43
C GLY A 221 -0.56 -19.89 1.77
N LEU A 222 -0.93 -19.36 2.94
CA LEU A 222 -2.35 -19.26 3.34
C LEU A 222 -3.20 -18.52 2.29
N PHE A 223 -2.64 -17.51 1.63
CA PHE A 223 -3.37 -16.68 0.67
C PHE A 223 -3.25 -17.14 -0.78
N ASP A 224 -2.70 -18.34 -1.04
CA ASP A 224 -2.65 -18.91 -2.40
C ASP A 224 -4.03 -18.96 -3.08
N PRO A 225 -5.15 -19.29 -2.40
CA PRO A 225 -6.47 -19.22 -3.02
C PRO A 225 -6.87 -17.82 -3.50
N LEU A 226 -6.37 -16.75 -2.85
CA LEU A 226 -6.60 -15.36 -3.27
C LEU A 226 -5.72 -14.99 -4.46
N VAL A 227 -4.48 -15.49 -4.49
CA VAL A 227 -3.56 -15.28 -5.62
C VAL A 227 -4.10 -15.90 -6.90
N ASP A 228 -4.73 -17.05 -6.80
CA ASP A 228 -5.29 -17.80 -7.95
C ASP A 228 -6.72 -17.38 -8.30
N HIS A 229 -7.34 -16.48 -7.51
CA HIS A 229 -8.73 -16.09 -7.70
C HIS A 229 -8.90 -15.15 -8.92
N PRO A 230 -9.80 -15.45 -9.90
CA PRO A 230 -9.93 -14.67 -11.15
C PRO A 230 -10.38 -13.21 -10.93
N LYS A 231 -11.05 -12.92 -9.82
CA LYS A 231 -11.48 -11.56 -9.45
C LYS A 231 -10.43 -10.78 -8.63
N VAL A 232 -9.22 -11.34 -8.44
CA VAL A 232 -8.09 -10.66 -7.81
C VAL A 232 -7.04 -10.35 -8.87
N LEU A 233 -6.81 -9.06 -9.12
CA LEU A 233 -5.79 -8.61 -10.07
C LEU A 233 -4.38 -8.87 -9.54
N ARG A 234 -4.14 -8.58 -8.25
CA ARG A 234 -2.86 -8.81 -7.58
C ARG A 234 -3.05 -8.86 -6.07
N VAL A 235 -2.32 -9.77 -5.41
CA VAL A 235 -2.13 -9.74 -3.96
C VAL A 235 -0.80 -9.09 -3.64
N VAL A 236 -0.81 -8.09 -2.75
CA VAL A 236 0.39 -7.46 -2.23
C VAL A 236 0.44 -7.58 -0.72
N ALA A 237 1.63 -7.58 -0.13
CA ALA A 237 1.80 -7.71 1.32
C ALA A 237 2.35 -6.42 1.94
N LEU A 238 1.81 -6.03 3.08
CA LEU A 238 2.39 -5.02 3.96
C LEU A 238 3.42 -5.66 4.91
N SER A 239 4.40 -4.88 5.40
CA SER A 239 5.39 -5.39 6.36
C SER A 239 4.87 -5.51 7.79
N GLY A 240 3.76 -4.84 8.14
CA GLY A 240 3.06 -4.95 9.44
C GLY A 240 3.87 -4.52 10.68
N GLY A 241 5.12 -4.13 10.50
CA GLY A 241 6.05 -3.79 11.59
C GLY A 241 7.29 -4.67 11.65
N PHE A 242 7.38 -5.70 10.81
CA PHE A 242 8.66 -6.37 10.55
C PHE A 242 9.68 -5.39 9.97
N LYS A 243 10.95 -5.58 10.31
CA LYS A 243 12.06 -4.92 9.61
C LYS A 243 12.18 -5.49 8.20
N ARG A 244 12.83 -4.75 7.30
CA ARG A 244 12.95 -5.15 5.88
C ARG A 244 13.48 -6.56 5.70
N PRO A 245 14.61 -7.00 6.30
CA PRO A 245 15.11 -8.35 6.09
C PRO A 245 14.12 -9.44 6.53
N GLU A 246 13.46 -9.26 7.68
CA GLU A 246 12.44 -10.19 8.17
C GLU A 246 11.23 -10.24 7.24
N ALA A 247 10.73 -9.05 6.84
CA ALA A 247 9.60 -8.95 5.92
C ALA A 247 9.90 -9.59 4.56
N CYS A 248 11.12 -9.43 4.04
CA CYS A 248 11.56 -10.03 2.78
C CYS A 248 11.65 -11.55 2.87
N VAL A 249 12.17 -12.10 3.98
CA VAL A 249 12.21 -13.55 4.22
C VAL A 249 10.80 -14.14 4.23
N GLU A 250 9.86 -13.52 4.97
CA GLU A 250 8.48 -14.00 5.02
C GLU A 250 7.74 -13.81 3.69
N LEU A 251 7.98 -12.71 2.98
CA LEU A 251 7.40 -12.48 1.67
C LEU A 251 7.83 -13.52 0.64
N ALA A 252 9.11 -13.88 0.62
CA ALA A 252 9.66 -14.84 -0.33
C ALA A 252 9.00 -16.22 -0.24
N LYS A 253 8.47 -16.61 0.92
CA LYS A 253 7.74 -17.87 1.15
C LYS A 253 6.29 -17.85 0.61
N ASN A 254 5.78 -16.70 0.15
CA ASN A 254 4.39 -16.56 -0.29
C ASN A 254 4.32 -16.40 -1.81
N ARG A 255 3.93 -17.47 -2.51
CA ARG A 255 3.84 -17.54 -3.96
C ARG A 255 2.91 -16.44 -4.52
N GLY A 256 3.34 -15.76 -5.58
CA GLY A 256 2.53 -14.77 -6.31
C GLY A 256 2.26 -13.47 -5.57
N VAL A 257 2.60 -13.37 -4.28
CA VAL A 257 2.46 -12.15 -3.48
C VAL A 257 3.69 -11.29 -3.68
N ILE A 258 3.51 -10.00 -3.97
CA ILE A 258 4.60 -9.02 -4.04
C ILE A 258 4.53 -8.04 -2.86
N ALA A 259 5.59 -7.31 -2.60
CA ALA A 259 5.60 -6.31 -1.52
C ALA A 259 4.74 -5.09 -1.82
N SER A 260 4.18 -4.50 -0.76
CA SER A 260 3.76 -3.10 -0.71
C SER A 260 4.20 -2.52 0.64
N PHE A 261 5.51 -2.35 0.76
CA PHE A 261 6.15 -1.94 2.00
C PHE A 261 6.23 -0.41 2.11
N SER A 262 6.03 0.09 3.33
CA SER A 262 6.21 1.48 3.71
C SER A 262 7.48 1.63 4.55
N ARG A 263 7.41 1.36 5.85
CA ARG A 263 8.55 1.51 6.77
C ARG A 263 9.76 0.69 6.34
N ALA A 264 9.56 -0.54 5.91
CA ALA A 264 10.65 -1.40 5.47
C ALA A 264 11.40 -0.86 4.23
N LEU A 265 10.72 -0.10 3.34
CA LEU A 265 11.38 0.58 2.22
C LEU A 265 12.23 1.77 2.69
N LEU A 266 11.79 2.47 3.74
CA LEU A 266 12.35 3.77 4.15
C LEU A 266 13.33 3.68 5.32
N GLU A 267 13.48 2.52 5.97
CA GLU A 267 14.11 2.41 7.30
C GLU A 267 15.56 2.87 7.37
N ASP A 268 16.31 2.80 6.26
CA ASP A 268 17.71 3.24 6.21
C ASP A 268 17.91 4.65 5.65
N LEU A 269 16.85 5.27 5.12
CA LEU A 269 16.96 6.61 4.53
C LEU A 269 17.04 7.68 5.61
N ARG A 270 17.92 8.66 5.42
CA ARG A 270 18.09 9.80 6.33
C ARG A 270 18.15 11.12 5.57
N HIS A 271 17.59 12.14 6.18
CA HIS A 271 17.58 13.49 5.63
C HIS A 271 19.00 14.04 5.39
N GLN A 272 19.92 13.72 6.31
CA GLN A 272 21.30 14.22 6.30
C GLN A 272 22.22 13.54 5.27
N MET A 273 21.78 12.45 4.64
CA MET A 273 22.57 11.77 3.60
C MET A 273 22.81 12.69 2.40
N SER A 274 24.00 12.60 1.82
CA SER A 274 24.23 13.13 0.48
C SER A 274 23.32 12.45 -0.54
N ASP A 275 23.18 13.02 -1.73
CA ASP A 275 22.35 12.39 -2.78
C ASP A 275 22.91 11.04 -3.22
N GLU A 276 24.23 10.90 -3.24
CA GLU A 276 24.89 9.64 -3.55
C GLU A 276 24.60 8.55 -2.51
N GLU A 277 24.76 8.88 -1.22
CA GLU A 277 24.45 7.95 -0.12
C GLU A 277 22.97 7.57 -0.09
N PHE A 278 22.09 8.56 -0.28
CA PHE A 278 20.64 8.35 -0.31
C PHE A 278 20.24 7.42 -1.47
N ASN A 279 20.73 7.70 -2.67
CA ASN A 279 20.42 6.90 -3.86
C ASN A 279 20.97 5.47 -3.73
N ALA A 280 22.17 5.28 -3.18
CA ALA A 280 22.74 3.97 -2.93
C ALA A 280 21.93 3.17 -1.90
N SER A 281 21.53 3.82 -0.78
CA SER A 281 20.70 3.20 0.26
C SER A 281 19.31 2.81 -0.26
N LEU A 282 18.68 3.70 -1.02
CA LEU A 282 17.37 3.42 -1.63
C LEU A 282 17.47 2.31 -2.68
N ALA A 283 18.51 2.31 -3.51
CA ALA A 283 18.73 1.25 -4.50
C ALA A 283 18.86 -0.13 -3.83
N SER A 284 19.66 -0.22 -2.76
CA SER A 284 19.82 -1.46 -1.99
C SER A 284 18.48 -1.95 -1.39
N ALA A 285 17.68 -1.05 -0.84
CA ALA A 285 16.36 -1.39 -0.31
C ALA A 285 15.40 -1.86 -1.41
N ILE A 286 15.40 -1.19 -2.57
CA ILE A 286 14.59 -1.58 -3.73
C ILE A 286 15.00 -2.97 -4.22
N ASP A 287 16.29 -3.26 -4.31
CA ASP A 287 16.80 -4.54 -4.79
C ASP A 287 16.38 -5.69 -3.88
N GLU A 288 16.57 -5.55 -2.57
CA GLU A 288 16.16 -6.56 -1.58
C GLU A 288 14.64 -6.85 -1.63
N ILE A 289 13.80 -5.79 -1.70
CA ILE A 289 12.35 -5.94 -1.78
C ILE A 289 11.92 -6.53 -3.14
N TYR A 290 12.59 -6.15 -4.22
CA TYR A 290 12.35 -6.70 -5.55
C TYR A 290 12.63 -8.20 -5.59
N GLU A 291 13.81 -8.63 -5.12
CA GLU A 291 14.19 -10.04 -5.05
C GLU A 291 13.16 -10.86 -4.25
N ALA A 292 12.78 -10.40 -3.06
CA ALA A 292 11.77 -11.07 -2.24
C ALA A 292 10.38 -11.13 -2.91
N SER A 293 10.07 -10.17 -3.78
CA SER A 293 8.80 -10.13 -4.53
C SER A 293 8.80 -11.08 -5.73
N VAL A 294 9.95 -11.30 -6.35
CA VAL A 294 10.09 -12.04 -7.61
C VAL A 294 10.62 -13.46 -7.42
N ASP A 295 11.65 -13.61 -6.57
CA ASP A 295 12.34 -14.87 -6.34
C ASP A 295 11.74 -15.58 -5.12
N LYS A 296 10.83 -16.52 -5.41
CA LYS A 296 10.10 -17.26 -4.37
C LYS A 296 10.86 -18.51 -3.94
N VAL A 297 10.81 -18.78 -2.64
CA VAL A 297 11.36 -19.99 -2.04
C VAL A 297 10.23 -20.93 -1.61
N PRO A 298 10.48 -22.24 -1.53
CA PRO A 298 9.49 -23.17 -0.97
C PRO A 298 9.07 -22.75 0.44
N ALA A 299 7.76 -22.87 0.75
CA ALA A 299 7.17 -22.55 2.05
C ALA A 299 7.55 -23.61 3.09
#